data_968bdf46fe5c5edb8ff8bebddf95e41e
#
_entry.id   968bdf46fe5c5edb8ff8bebddf95e41e
#
_cell.length_a   1.000
_cell.length_b   1.000
_cell.length_c   1.000
_cell.angle_alpha   90.00
_cell.angle_beta   90.00
_cell.angle_gamma   90.00
#
_symmetry.space_group_name_H-M   'P 1'
#
loop_
_entity.id
_entity.type
_entity.pdbx_description
1 polymer ?
#
loop_
_entity_poly.entity_id
_entity_poly.type
_entity_poly.pdbx_seq_one_letter_code
_entity_poly.pdbx_strand_id
1 'polypeptide(L)'
;MAVEEIYLHGGGEFLLGFVGERLVAMGGFKRLADGVAELRRMRIARDLQGRGYGTLMLREFERRALQSGVRVLCLDTARRRPLTLDFYRKHGYQEIGQSSYGAVETVQFSKILDARVHEGAANQSGAPNGGPATPLGHSGVAEGPPSAS
;
A
#
# COMPACT_ATOMS: atom_id res chain seq x y z
N MET A 1 9.46 9.34 18.90
CA MET A 1 10.42 9.77 17.90
C MET A 1 9.72 10.41 16.73
N ALA A 2 10.19 11.55 16.32
CA ALA A 2 9.60 12.20 15.20
C ALA A 2 9.97 11.45 13.92
N VAL A 3 8.99 11.20 13.10
CA VAL A 3 9.23 10.60 11.80
C VAL A 3 9.74 11.70 10.90
N GLU A 4 10.88 11.47 10.25
CA GLU A 4 11.35 12.42 9.28
C GLU A 4 10.34 12.54 8.18
N GLU A 5 10.26 13.71 7.62
CA GLU A 5 9.29 13.94 6.59
C GLU A 5 9.58 13.08 5.37
N ILE A 6 8.60 12.31 4.96
CA ILE A 6 8.71 11.53 3.75
C ILE A 6 8.02 12.28 2.62
N TYR A 7 8.70 12.34 1.50
CA TYR A 7 8.19 13.01 0.32
C TYR A 7 7.71 11.94 -0.66
N LEU A 8 6.41 11.96 -0.97
CA LEU A 8 5.84 10.98 -1.86
C LEU A 8 5.72 11.57 -3.26
N HIS A 9 6.21 10.81 -4.23
CA HIS A 9 6.26 11.26 -5.61
C HIS A 9 5.78 10.15 -6.52
N GLY A 10 4.96 10.52 -7.49
CA GLY A 10 4.50 9.53 -8.46
C GLY A 10 3.17 9.93 -9.03
N GLY A 11 2.96 9.59 -10.27
CA GLY A 11 1.70 9.83 -10.93
C GLY A 11 0.91 8.54 -11.01
N GLY A 12 -0.41 8.70 -11.02
CA GLY A 12 -1.25 7.54 -11.21
C GLY A 12 -1.17 6.58 -10.05
N GLU A 13 -0.91 5.34 -10.37
CA GLU A 13 -1.03 4.24 -9.42
C GLU A 13 0.30 3.83 -8.79
N PHE A 14 1.34 4.59 -9.02
CA PHE A 14 2.66 4.23 -8.51
C PHE A 14 3.21 5.36 -7.65
N LEU A 15 3.79 4.99 -6.52
CA LEU A 15 4.36 5.96 -5.58
C LEU A 15 5.79 5.62 -5.26
N LEU A 16 6.61 6.65 -5.17
CA LEU A 16 7.96 6.56 -4.63
C LEU A 16 8.01 7.48 -3.42
N GLY A 17 8.66 7.00 -2.37
CA GLY A 17 8.81 7.79 -1.16
C GLY A 17 10.26 8.12 -0.91
N PHE A 18 10.53 9.38 -0.63
CA PHE A 18 11.90 9.86 -0.40
C PHE A 18 12.00 10.53 0.95
N VAL A 19 13.13 10.33 1.61
CA VAL A 19 13.52 11.14 2.74
C VAL A 19 14.76 11.88 2.29
N GLY A 20 14.63 13.20 2.14
CA GLY A 20 15.67 13.95 1.47
C GLY A 20 15.81 13.46 0.04
N GLU A 21 17.00 13.06 -0.34
CA GLU A 21 17.24 12.55 -1.69
C GLU A 21 17.28 11.02 -1.74
N ARG A 22 17.02 10.37 -0.62
CA ARG A 22 17.12 8.92 -0.56
C ARG A 22 15.77 8.29 -0.83
N LEU A 23 15.73 7.35 -1.77
CA LEU A 23 14.53 6.57 -2.03
C LEU A 23 14.37 5.55 -0.92
N VAL A 24 13.27 5.63 -0.19
CA VAL A 24 13.06 4.78 0.98
C VAL A 24 11.82 3.92 0.89
N ALA A 25 10.94 4.18 -0.06
CA ALA A 25 9.70 3.44 -0.16
C ALA A 25 9.20 3.42 -1.59
N MET A 26 8.47 2.37 -1.93
CA MET A 26 7.86 2.28 -3.25
C MET A 26 6.67 1.36 -3.19
N GLY A 27 5.79 1.50 -4.16
CA GLY A 27 4.66 0.61 -4.30
C GLY A 27 3.70 1.12 -5.34
N GLY A 28 2.67 0.32 -5.61
CA GLY A 28 1.66 0.71 -6.57
C GLY A 28 0.41 -0.12 -6.41
N PHE A 29 -0.64 0.24 -7.15
CA PHE A 29 -1.80 -0.62 -7.23
C PHE A 29 -2.24 -0.74 -8.68
N LYS A 30 -2.88 -1.85 -8.99
CA LYS A 30 -3.36 -2.12 -10.33
C LYS A 30 -4.85 -2.38 -10.28
N ARG A 31 -5.60 -1.74 -11.16
CA ARG A 31 -7.04 -1.98 -11.22
C ARG A 31 -7.28 -3.37 -11.77
N LEU A 32 -8.15 -4.11 -11.11
CA LEU A 32 -8.54 -5.45 -11.54
C LEU A 32 -9.91 -5.46 -12.17
N ALA A 33 -10.82 -4.63 -11.65
CA ALA A 33 -12.19 -4.55 -12.11
C ALA A 33 -12.76 -3.23 -11.63
N ASP A 34 -14.02 -2.97 -11.97
CA ASP A 34 -14.67 -1.75 -11.50
C ASP A 34 -14.64 -1.70 -9.99
N GLY A 35 -14.05 -0.65 -9.47
CA GLY A 35 -14.01 -0.43 -8.03
C GLY A 35 -13.03 -1.30 -7.26
N VAL A 36 -12.27 -2.15 -7.92
CA VAL A 36 -11.35 -3.07 -7.24
C VAL A 36 -9.94 -2.90 -7.78
N ALA A 37 -8.98 -2.81 -6.88
CA ALA A 37 -7.58 -2.73 -7.28
C ALA A 37 -6.72 -3.57 -6.34
N GLU A 38 -5.56 -3.94 -6.81
CA GLU A 38 -4.63 -4.76 -6.06
C GLU A 38 -3.37 -3.96 -5.75
N LEU A 39 -3.00 -3.93 -4.48
CA LEU A 39 -1.77 -3.29 -4.03
C LEU A 39 -0.60 -4.20 -4.37
N ARG A 40 0.44 -3.63 -4.92
CA ARG A 40 1.59 -4.39 -5.40
C ARG A 40 2.89 -3.74 -5.02
N ARG A 41 3.88 -4.58 -4.73
CA ARG A 41 5.28 -4.17 -4.62
C ARG A 41 5.51 -3.08 -3.61
N MET A 42 4.77 -3.11 -2.53
CA MET A 42 4.98 -2.13 -1.49
C MET A 42 6.20 -2.50 -0.67
N ARG A 43 7.19 -1.63 -0.63
CA ARG A 43 8.46 -1.89 0.02
C ARG A 43 8.93 -0.67 0.77
N ILE A 44 9.53 -0.93 1.93
CA ILE A 44 10.14 0.12 2.75
C ILE A 44 11.58 -0.29 2.96
N ALA A 45 12.49 0.67 2.89
CA ALA A 45 13.90 0.41 3.13
C ALA A 45 14.07 -0.28 4.47
N ARG A 46 14.92 -1.30 4.48
CA ARG A 46 15.03 -2.18 5.65
C ARG A 46 15.35 -1.42 6.93
N ASP A 47 16.27 -0.47 6.86
CA ASP A 47 16.70 0.26 8.04
C ASP A 47 15.67 1.27 8.51
N LEU A 48 14.62 1.52 7.73
CA LEU A 48 13.58 2.46 8.10
C LEU A 48 12.26 1.77 8.43
N GLN A 49 12.22 0.45 8.43
CA GLN A 49 11.01 -0.27 8.80
C GLN A 49 10.76 -0.06 10.29
N GLY A 50 9.49 -0.10 10.67
CA GLY A 50 9.10 0.09 12.04
C GLY A 50 9.00 1.54 12.47
N ARG A 51 9.06 2.48 11.54
CA ARG A 51 9.02 3.90 11.86
C ARG A 51 7.76 4.59 11.35
N GLY A 52 6.80 3.81 10.87
CA GLY A 52 5.53 4.38 10.42
C GLY A 52 5.47 4.71 8.96
N TYR A 53 6.54 4.53 8.20
CA TYR A 53 6.52 4.85 6.77
C TYR A 53 5.57 3.93 6.01
N GLY A 54 5.47 2.66 6.42
CA GLY A 54 4.54 1.74 5.79
C GLY A 54 3.10 2.23 5.93
N THR A 55 2.76 2.72 7.12
CA THR A 55 1.43 3.25 7.36
C THR A 55 1.17 4.48 6.50
N LEU A 56 2.15 5.38 6.39
CA LEU A 56 1.99 6.56 5.55
C LEU A 56 1.75 6.18 4.10
N MET A 57 2.54 5.24 3.60
CA MET A 57 2.39 4.79 2.22
C MET A 57 1.04 4.14 1.98
N LEU A 58 0.63 3.27 2.90
CA LEU A 58 -0.62 2.55 2.75
C LEU A 58 -1.80 3.51 2.74
N ARG A 59 -1.80 4.48 3.65
CA ARG A 59 -2.87 5.46 3.68
C ARG A 59 -2.92 6.31 2.43
N GLU A 60 -1.76 6.65 1.89
CA GLU A 60 -1.75 7.42 0.64
C GLU A 60 -2.27 6.60 -0.52
N PHE A 61 -1.93 5.30 -0.58
CA PHE A 61 -2.49 4.43 -1.61
C PHE A 61 -4.00 4.34 -1.48
N GLU A 62 -4.51 4.19 -0.26
CA GLU A 62 -5.95 4.11 -0.05
C GLU A 62 -6.64 5.40 -0.46
N ARG A 63 -6.04 6.54 -0.13
CA ARG A 63 -6.61 7.82 -0.52
C ARG A 63 -6.67 7.95 -2.04
N ARG A 64 -5.58 7.63 -2.73
CA ARG A 64 -5.54 7.74 -4.17
C ARG A 64 -6.48 6.75 -4.84
N ALA A 65 -6.58 5.56 -4.28
CA ALA A 65 -7.52 4.57 -4.79
C ALA A 65 -8.94 5.08 -4.73
N LEU A 66 -9.33 5.64 -3.58
CA LEU A 66 -10.67 6.22 -3.44
C LEU A 66 -10.90 7.33 -4.44
N GLN A 67 -9.92 8.21 -4.62
CA GLN A 67 -10.07 9.31 -5.57
C GLN A 67 -10.27 8.81 -6.99
N SER A 68 -9.75 7.65 -7.31
CA SER A 68 -9.87 7.12 -8.65
C SER A 68 -11.02 6.13 -8.79
N GLY A 69 -11.90 6.07 -7.80
CA GLY A 69 -13.09 5.25 -7.87
C GLY A 69 -12.95 3.84 -7.35
N VAL A 70 -11.83 3.52 -6.73
CA VAL A 70 -11.62 2.19 -6.15
C VAL A 70 -12.30 2.14 -4.79
N ARG A 71 -13.06 1.07 -4.55
CA ARG A 71 -13.76 0.86 -3.31
C ARG A 71 -13.19 -0.28 -2.49
N VAL A 72 -12.51 -1.19 -3.12
CA VAL A 72 -11.92 -2.35 -2.45
C VAL A 72 -10.49 -2.48 -2.90
N LEU A 73 -9.60 -2.56 -1.91
CA LEU A 73 -8.19 -2.75 -2.18
C LEU A 73 -7.82 -4.14 -1.67
N CYS A 74 -7.17 -4.94 -2.49
CA CYS A 74 -6.75 -6.26 -2.10
C CYS A 74 -5.26 -6.43 -2.32
N LEU A 75 -4.71 -7.48 -1.75
CA LEU A 75 -3.30 -7.79 -1.90
C LEU A 75 -3.02 -9.23 -1.53
N ASP A 76 -1.89 -9.72 -2.00
CA ASP A 76 -1.36 -11.02 -1.59
C ASP A 76 -0.04 -10.78 -0.89
N THR A 77 0.24 -11.56 0.13
CA THR A 77 1.53 -11.48 0.77
C THR A 77 1.94 -12.86 1.26
N ALA A 78 3.24 -13.08 1.36
CA ALA A 78 3.76 -14.38 1.73
C ALA A 78 3.32 -14.77 3.14
N ARG A 79 2.85 -16.00 3.27
CA ARG A 79 2.35 -16.49 4.56
C ARG A 79 3.45 -16.55 5.61
N ARG A 80 4.68 -16.72 5.19
CA ARG A 80 5.80 -16.86 6.11
C ARG A 80 6.28 -15.54 6.71
N ARG A 81 5.53 -14.46 6.51
CA ARG A 81 5.92 -13.14 7.03
C ARG A 81 4.90 -12.65 8.04
N PRO A 82 4.96 -13.18 9.28
CA PRO A 82 3.92 -12.87 10.25
C PRO A 82 3.82 -11.38 10.60
N LEU A 83 4.92 -10.65 10.62
CA LEU A 83 4.85 -9.23 10.93
C LEU A 83 4.13 -8.47 9.83
N THR A 84 4.31 -8.89 8.59
CA THR A 84 3.61 -8.27 7.47
C THR A 84 2.12 -8.57 7.54
N LEU A 85 1.77 -9.82 7.86
CA LEU A 85 0.37 -10.17 8.00
C LEU A 85 -0.29 -9.33 9.09
N ASP A 86 0.40 -9.17 10.22
CA ASP A 86 -0.12 -8.36 11.31
C ASP A 86 -0.25 -6.90 10.91
N PHE A 87 0.69 -6.40 10.12
CA PHE A 87 0.62 -5.03 9.64
C PHE A 87 -0.68 -4.78 8.88
N TYR A 88 -1.01 -5.66 7.95
CA TYR A 88 -2.23 -5.47 7.16
C TYR A 88 -3.49 -5.67 8.00
N ARG A 89 -3.49 -6.65 8.91
CA ARG A 89 -4.63 -6.83 9.81
C ARG A 89 -4.86 -5.59 10.66
N LYS A 90 -3.80 -5.01 11.17
CA LYS A 90 -3.89 -3.82 12.00
C LYS A 90 -4.49 -2.64 11.23
N HIS A 91 -4.30 -2.62 9.93
CA HIS A 91 -4.81 -1.54 9.11
C HIS A 91 -6.16 -1.85 8.47
N GLY A 92 -6.84 -2.87 8.97
CA GLY A 92 -8.21 -3.12 8.58
C GLY A 92 -8.38 -4.10 7.43
N TYR A 93 -7.30 -4.74 7.02
CA TYR A 93 -7.39 -5.74 5.95
C TYR A 93 -7.80 -7.08 6.55
N GLN A 94 -8.68 -7.79 5.86
CA GLN A 94 -9.19 -9.07 6.29
C GLN A 94 -8.71 -10.15 5.34
N GLU A 95 -8.38 -11.31 5.91
CA GLU A 95 -8.01 -12.45 5.07
C GLU A 95 -9.22 -12.95 4.32
N ILE A 96 -9.06 -13.13 3.02
CA ILE A 96 -10.15 -13.64 2.19
C ILE A 96 -9.79 -14.94 1.51
N GLY A 97 -8.55 -15.39 1.61
CA GLY A 97 -8.19 -16.65 0.98
C GLY A 97 -6.71 -16.93 1.06
N GLN A 98 -6.34 -18.04 0.49
CA GLN A 98 -4.95 -18.47 0.41
C GLN A 98 -4.68 -18.98 -0.99
N SER A 99 -3.44 -18.84 -1.43
CA SER A 99 -3.01 -19.33 -2.72
C SER A 99 -1.58 -19.81 -2.59
N SER A 100 -1.07 -20.38 -3.66
CA SER A 100 0.34 -20.72 -3.72
C SER A 100 0.88 -20.39 -5.10
N TYR A 101 2.11 -19.94 -5.13
CA TYR A 101 2.82 -19.65 -6.37
C TYR A 101 4.10 -20.46 -6.30
N GLY A 102 4.11 -21.60 -6.98
CA GLY A 102 5.19 -22.53 -6.82
C GLY A 102 5.27 -23.03 -5.38
N ALA A 103 6.40 -22.83 -4.74
CA ALA A 103 6.60 -23.25 -3.36
C ALA A 103 6.17 -22.21 -2.34
N VAL A 104 5.72 -21.02 -2.80
CA VAL A 104 5.39 -19.93 -1.90
C VAL A 104 3.91 -19.91 -1.62
N GLU A 105 3.55 -20.05 -0.35
CA GLU A 105 2.17 -19.89 0.07
C GLU A 105 1.89 -18.43 0.38
N THR A 106 0.73 -17.96 -0.04
CA THR A 106 0.35 -16.56 0.16
C THR A 106 -1.00 -16.48 0.85
N VAL A 107 -1.20 -15.36 1.51
CA VAL A 107 -2.47 -15.02 2.13
C VAL A 107 -3.03 -13.84 1.37
N GLN A 108 -4.30 -13.89 1.03
CA GLN A 108 -4.98 -12.83 0.32
C GLN A 108 -5.77 -11.99 1.30
N PHE A 109 -5.63 -10.68 1.18
CA PHE A 109 -6.31 -9.72 2.04
C PHE A 109 -7.15 -8.78 1.21
N SER A 110 -8.19 -8.25 1.81
CA SER A 110 -8.95 -7.16 1.20
C SER A 110 -9.45 -6.20 2.26
N LYS A 111 -9.73 -4.99 1.81
CA LYS A 111 -10.28 -3.94 2.67
C LYS A 111 -11.26 -3.12 1.85
N ILE A 112 -12.43 -2.87 2.43
CA ILE A 112 -13.39 -1.94 1.86
C ILE A 112 -12.98 -0.55 2.34
N LEU A 113 -12.74 0.35 1.40
CA LEU A 113 -12.23 1.67 1.73
C LEU A 113 -13.38 2.57 2.18
N ASP A 114 -13.09 3.36 3.22
CA ASP A 114 -14.07 4.28 3.78
C ASP A 114 -13.63 5.69 3.50
N ALA A 115 -14.38 6.37 2.65
CA ALA A 115 -14.02 7.72 2.22
C ALA A 115 -13.96 8.69 3.40
N ARG A 116 -14.79 8.50 4.41
CA ARG A 116 -14.80 9.43 5.54
C ARG A 116 -13.51 9.38 6.34
N VAL A 117 -12.99 8.18 6.53
CA VAL A 117 -11.74 8.03 7.27
C VAL A 117 -10.60 8.65 6.49
N HIS A 118 -10.55 8.38 5.20
CA HIS A 118 -9.45 8.86 4.37
C HIS A 118 -9.56 10.34 4.06
N GLU A 119 -10.76 10.87 4.06
CA GLU A 119 -10.97 12.29 3.88
C GLU A 119 -10.33 13.07 5.02
N GLY A 120 -10.55 12.61 6.24
CA GLY A 120 -9.91 13.24 7.39
C GLY A 120 -8.40 13.15 7.31
N ALA A 121 -7.88 11.99 6.92
CA ALA A 121 -6.44 11.81 6.80
C ALA A 121 -5.87 12.71 5.71
N ALA A 122 -6.57 12.83 4.59
CA ALA A 122 -6.10 13.68 3.49
C ALA A 122 -6.04 15.13 3.92
N ASN A 123 -7.04 15.59 4.64
CA ASN A 123 -7.04 16.96 5.12
C ASN A 123 -5.86 17.24 6.03
N GLN A 124 -5.53 16.27 6.84
CA GLN A 124 -4.41 16.45 7.77
C GLN A 124 -3.09 16.47 7.05
N SER A 125 -2.95 15.63 6.06
CA SER A 125 -1.68 15.52 5.38
C SER A 125 -1.44 16.63 4.39
N GLY A 126 -2.51 17.20 3.86
CA GLY A 126 -2.36 18.15 2.79
C GLY A 126 -1.70 17.56 1.57
N ALA A 127 -1.80 16.26 1.42
CA ALA A 127 -1.11 15.59 0.32
C ALA A 127 -1.67 16.04 -1.02
N PRO A 128 -0.81 16.20 -2.00
CA PRO A 128 -1.28 16.59 -3.33
C PRO A 128 -2.06 15.46 -3.97
N ASN A 129 -2.87 15.83 -4.90
CA ASN A 129 -3.63 14.86 -5.64
C ASN A 129 -2.73 14.02 -6.49
N GLY A 130 -3.06 12.78 -6.56
CA GLY A 130 -2.40 11.94 -7.52
C GLY A 130 -2.91 12.26 -8.90
N GLY A 131 -2.10 11.98 -9.88
CA GLY A 131 -2.55 12.11 -11.25
C GLY A 131 -3.47 10.97 -11.60
N PRO A 132 -3.90 10.93 -12.85
CA PRO A 132 -4.74 9.81 -13.29
C PRO A 132 -3.99 8.51 -13.12
N ALA A 133 -4.74 7.50 -12.79
CA ALA A 133 -4.13 6.20 -12.56
C ALA A 133 -3.51 5.67 -13.83
N THR A 134 -2.33 5.13 -13.70
CA THR A 134 -1.65 4.50 -14.82
C THR A 134 -1.40 3.06 -14.43
N PRO A 135 -1.97 2.12 -15.15
CA PRO A 135 -1.83 0.73 -14.77
C PRO A 135 -0.37 0.31 -14.77
N LEU A 136 0.00 -0.42 -13.78
CA LEU A 136 1.30 -1.04 -13.75
C LEU A 136 1.27 -2.24 -14.68
N GLY A 137 2.30 -2.41 -15.40
CA GLY A 137 2.29 -3.35 -16.49
C GLY A 137 2.39 -4.80 -16.10
N HIS A 138 2.30 -5.16 -14.85
CA HIS A 138 2.46 -6.57 -14.60
C HIS A 138 1.81 -6.97 -13.30
N SER A 139 1.48 -8.23 -13.26
CA SER A 139 0.86 -8.81 -12.10
C SER A 139 1.93 -9.41 -11.22
N GLY A 140 1.57 -9.57 -10.03
CA GLY A 140 2.51 -10.17 -9.10
C GLY A 140 1.95 -10.08 -7.73
N VAL A 141 2.59 -10.80 -6.89
CA VAL A 141 2.27 -10.77 -5.49
C VAL A 141 2.83 -9.49 -4.92
N ALA A 142 2.15 -8.95 -3.94
CA ALA A 142 2.68 -7.80 -3.21
C ALA A 142 3.85 -8.29 -2.37
N GLU A 143 5.01 -8.31 -2.95
CA GLU A 143 6.18 -8.82 -2.28
C GLU A 143 6.93 -7.75 -1.55
N GLY A 144 7.74 -8.18 -0.61
CA GLY A 144 8.57 -7.26 0.11
C GLY A 144 7.79 -6.15 0.73
N PRO A 145 6.64 -6.44 1.27
CA PRO A 145 5.85 -5.40 1.90
C PRO A 145 6.59 -4.84 3.08
N PRO A 146 6.12 -3.73 3.60
CA PRO A 146 6.77 -3.18 4.76
C PRO A 146 6.68 -4.18 5.89
N SER A 147 7.75 -4.34 6.58
CA SER A 147 7.67 -5.06 7.83
C SER A 147 6.78 -4.26 8.75
N ALA A 148 6.27 -4.90 9.74
CA ALA A 148 5.38 -4.23 10.66
C ALA A 148 5.94 -2.87 11.04
N SER A 149 5.11 -1.87 10.94
CA SER A 149 5.51 -0.51 11.27
C SER A 149 5.19 -0.18 12.68
#